data_478f97e134c69e3a6681f741f92a7a71
#
_entry.id   478f97e134c69e3a6681f741f92a7a71
#
_cell.length_a   1.000
_cell.length_b   1.000
_cell.length_c   1.000
_cell.angle_alpha   90.00
_cell.angle_beta   90.00
_cell.angle_gamma   90.00
#
_symmetry.space_group_name_H-M   'P 1'
#
loop_
_entity.id
_entity.type
_entity.pdbx_description
1 polymer ?
#
loop_
_entity_poly.entity_id
_entity_poly.type
_entity_poly.pdbx_seq_one_letter_code
_entity_poly.pdbx_strand_id
1 'polypeptide(L)'
;MKLGEVLRRVPGLEKRFVYYLEAQGDIRPTRLPKARIARRDYSPDDARRITRLWDYYRRGYSLACARDLLDKETGQLAYVFLRVDPGRWAEALHLLRHSERVLEAAAVYGQSADLVAKLEASRPEDAFQVLHEAFDRGLLLGAPAIRRSEACRPRPRRSPGDASMLAYVLITVPAKQLSGVLEQLRGFDGITEASVIYGETDIIAKLEVDNQEQLDELIIGRIQGLPQVEATRTFIAVSSLRWQRDR
;
A
#
# COMPACT_ATOMS: atom_id res chain seq x y z
N MET A 1 15.98 2.19 -19.08
CA MET A 1 15.63 3.10 -20.22
C MET A 1 16.75 4.12 -20.44
N LYS A 2 17.05 4.49 -21.69
CA LYS A 2 18.01 5.56 -22.00
C LYS A 2 17.39 6.95 -21.81
N LEU A 3 18.20 7.96 -21.49
CA LEU A 3 17.73 9.35 -21.32
C LEU A 3 16.86 9.84 -22.49
N GLY A 4 17.24 9.56 -23.73
CA GLY A 4 16.46 9.96 -24.92
C GLY A 4 15.07 9.31 -25.01
N GLU A 5 14.86 8.15 -24.37
CA GLU A 5 13.55 7.51 -24.26
C GLU A 5 12.68 8.18 -23.21
N VAL A 6 13.28 8.57 -22.08
CA VAL A 6 12.60 9.34 -21.02
C VAL A 6 12.14 10.69 -21.56
N LEU A 7 13.04 11.42 -22.26
CA LEU A 7 12.72 12.72 -22.85
C LEU A 7 11.60 12.67 -23.89
N ARG A 8 11.52 11.59 -24.68
CA ARG A 8 10.45 11.41 -25.68
C ARG A 8 9.09 11.08 -25.05
N ARG A 9 9.08 10.41 -23.90
CA ARG A 9 7.84 10.04 -23.21
C ARG A 9 7.16 11.19 -22.48
N VAL A 10 7.94 12.22 -22.10
CA VAL A 10 7.45 13.33 -21.29
C VAL A 10 7.54 14.63 -22.09
N PRO A 11 6.41 15.14 -22.61
CA PRO A 11 6.40 16.34 -23.42
C PRO A 11 7.00 17.55 -22.70
N GLY A 12 7.94 18.23 -23.38
CA GLY A 12 8.59 19.43 -22.87
C GLY A 12 9.62 19.19 -21.76
N LEU A 13 9.92 17.94 -21.39
CA LEU A 13 10.93 17.63 -20.38
C LEU A 13 12.32 18.05 -20.88
N GLU A 14 13.01 18.85 -20.08
CA GLU A 14 14.35 19.32 -20.39
C GLU A 14 15.43 18.40 -19.82
N LYS A 15 16.47 18.14 -20.61
CA LYS A 15 17.62 17.32 -20.21
C LYS A 15 18.30 17.82 -18.93
N ARG A 16 18.39 19.16 -18.78
CA ARG A 16 18.97 19.80 -17.59
C ARG A 16 18.18 19.50 -16.33
N PHE A 17 16.86 19.37 -16.42
CA PHE A 17 16.00 19.04 -15.29
C PHE A 17 16.28 17.63 -14.79
N VAL A 18 16.42 16.65 -15.70
CA VAL A 18 16.75 15.26 -15.32
C VAL A 18 18.11 15.18 -14.62
N TYR A 19 19.12 15.89 -15.13
CA TYR A 19 20.42 15.93 -14.48
C TYR A 19 20.40 16.64 -13.12
N TYR A 20 19.56 17.65 -12.98
CA TYR A 20 19.37 18.30 -11.69
C TYR A 20 18.76 17.34 -10.67
N LEU A 21 17.73 16.56 -11.04
CA LEU A 21 17.13 15.53 -10.17
C LEU A 21 18.16 14.45 -9.78
N GLU A 22 19.03 14.03 -10.70
CA GLU A 22 20.12 13.09 -10.39
C GLU A 22 21.11 13.71 -9.38
N ALA A 23 21.50 14.96 -9.58
CA ALA A 23 22.42 15.66 -8.69
C ALA A 23 21.85 15.87 -7.28
N GLN A 24 20.55 16.04 -7.16
CA GLN A 24 19.85 16.17 -5.87
C GLN A 24 19.53 14.81 -5.22
N GLY A 25 19.78 13.69 -5.90
CA GLY A 25 19.50 12.35 -5.39
C GLY A 25 18.05 11.92 -5.48
N ASP A 26 17.21 12.68 -6.20
CA ASP A 26 15.80 12.33 -6.43
C ASP A 26 15.63 11.06 -7.26
N ILE A 27 16.58 10.81 -8.14
CA ILE A 27 16.67 9.63 -8.99
C ILE A 27 18.08 9.06 -8.95
N ARG A 28 18.22 7.74 -9.13
CA ARG A 28 19.50 7.04 -9.05
C ARG A 28 19.69 6.08 -10.22
N PRO A 29 19.85 6.61 -11.46
CA PRO A 29 20.01 5.77 -12.62
C PRO A 29 21.30 4.92 -12.53
N THR A 30 21.23 3.70 -13.00
CA THR A 30 22.37 2.80 -13.07
C THR A 30 23.37 3.33 -14.10
N ARG A 31 24.65 3.44 -13.71
CA ARG A 31 25.73 3.86 -14.62
C ARG A 31 26.33 2.62 -15.28
N LEU A 32 26.14 2.51 -16.60
CA LEU A 32 26.71 1.44 -17.40
C LEU A 32 28.14 1.83 -17.84
N PRO A 33 29.16 0.99 -17.60
CA PRO A 33 30.52 1.31 -17.98
C PRO A 33 30.68 1.40 -19.50
N LYS A 34 31.35 2.45 -19.96
CA LYS A 34 31.79 2.62 -21.35
C LYS A 34 33.16 3.27 -21.41
N ALA A 35 33.90 2.99 -22.48
CA ALA A 35 35.27 3.43 -22.69
C ALA A 35 35.49 4.96 -22.71
N ARG A 36 34.48 5.78 -23.01
CA ARG A 36 34.60 7.25 -23.04
C ARG A 36 33.56 8.02 -22.24
N ILE A 37 32.29 7.56 -22.18
CA ILE A 37 31.19 8.25 -21.46
C ILE A 37 30.29 7.18 -20.81
N ALA A 38 30.10 7.22 -19.50
CA ALA A 38 29.16 6.36 -18.79
C ALA A 38 27.72 6.64 -19.30
N ARG A 39 27.04 5.60 -19.77
CA ARG A 39 25.61 5.67 -20.10
C ARG A 39 24.79 5.49 -18.84
N ARG A 40 23.72 6.27 -18.76
CA ARG A 40 22.73 6.15 -17.69
C ARG A 40 21.60 5.24 -18.14
N ASP A 41 21.21 4.33 -17.28
CA ASP A 41 20.03 3.48 -17.44
C ASP A 41 19.03 3.82 -16.35
N TYR A 42 17.89 4.38 -16.74
CA TYR A 42 16.82 4.82 -15.85
C TYR A 42 15.86 3.65 -15.65
N SER A 43 15.57 3.34 -14.39
CA SER A 43 14.54 2.37 -14.03
C SER A 43 13.14 2.88 -14.41
N PRO A 44 12.12 2.02 -14.46
CA PRO A 44 10.73 2.46 -14.60
C PRO A 44 10.31 3.43 -13.48
N ASP A 45 10.84 3.24 -12.27
CA ASP A 45 10.59 4.12 -11.12
C ASP A 45 11.23 5.49 -11.29
N ASP A 46 12.49 5.54 -11.74
CA ASP A 46 13.12 6.82 -12.07
C ASP A 46 12.29 7.57 -13.11
N ALA A 47 11.83 6.88 -14.15
CA ALA A 47 11.03 7.50 -15.22
C ALA A 47 9.69 8.02 -14.67
N ARG A 48 8.99 7.27 -13.81
CA ARG A 48 7.76 7.73 -13.15
C ARG A 48 8.02 8.96 -12.28
N ARG A 49 9.06 8.91 -11.44
CA ARG A 49 9.42 10.01 -10.55
C ARG A 49 9.79 11.28 -11.32
N ILE A 50 10.57 11.17 -12.41
CA ILE A 50 10.88 12.29 -13.32
C ILE A 50 9.60 12.91 -13.88
N THR A 51 8.69 12.08 -14.41
CA THR A 51 7.43 12.55 -15.02
C THR A 51 6.59 13.34 -14.02
N ARG A 52 6.43 12.82 -12.79
CA ARG A 52 5.60 13.45 -11.76
C ARG A 52 6.21 14.76 -11.25
N LEU A 53 7.51 14.78 -10.96
CA LEU A 53 8.21 16.00 -10.53
C LEU A 53 8.18 17.08 -11.62
N TRP A 54 8.31 16.68 -12.89
CA TRP A 54 8.19 17.60 -14.02
C TRP A 54 6.78 18.18 -14.14
N ASP A 55 5.75 17.38 -13.95
CA ASP A 55 4.36 17.82 -14.02
C ASP A 55 4.04 18.86 -12.94
N TYR A 56 4.46 18.63 -11.70
CA TYR A 56 4.34 19.63 -10.63
C TYR A 56 5.14 20.89 -10.92
N TYR A 57 6.39 20.74 -11.37
CA TYR A 57 7.24 21.89 -11.70
C TYR A 57 6.64 22.76 -12.81
N ARG A 58 6.06 22.16 -13.85
CA ARG A 58 5.35 22.88 -14.90
C ARG A 58 4.11 23.63 -14.42
N ARG A 59 3.47 23.14 -13.37
CA ARG A 59 2.32 23.80 -12.72
C ARG A 59 2.74 24.95 -11.79
N GLY A 60 4.04 25.24 -11.68
CA GLY A 60 4.57 26.34 -10.90
C GLY A 60 4.94 26.01 -9.45
N TYR A 61 4.92 24.74 -9.06
CA TYR A 61 5.38 24.33 -7.74
C TYR A 61 6.91 24.39 -7.67
N SER A 62 7.45 24.80 -6.51
CA SER A 62 8.88 24.63 -6.24
C SER A 62 9.23 23.15 -6.19
N LEU A 63 10.49 22.78 -6.51
CA LEU A 63 10.89 21.37 -6.44
C LEU A 63 10.80 20.76 -5.04
N ALA A 64 11.03 21.56 -4.00
CA ALA A 64 10.81 21.11 -2.62
C ALA A 64 9.34 20.73 -2.40
N CYS A 65 8.40 21.61 -2.78
CA CYS A 65 6.97 21.35 -2.69
C CYS A 65 6.54 20.17 -3.58
N ALA A 66 7.11 20.04 -4.78
CA ALA A 66 6.85 18.94 -5.69
C ALA A 66 7.30 17.57 -5.10
N ARG A 67 8.43 17.54 -4.38
CA ARG A 67 8.89 16.35 -3.65
C ARG A 67 7.92 15.98 -2.54
N ASP A 68 7.54 16.93 -1.70
CA ASP A 68 6.59 16.72 -0.61
C ASP A 68 5.24 16.20 -1.12
N LEU A 69 4.75 16.77 -2.23
CA LEU A 69 3.52 16.33 -2.88
C LEU A 69 3.66 14.91 -3.44
N LEU A 70 4.77 14.63 -4.11
CA LEU A 70 5.04 13.31 -4.68
C LEU A 70 5.18 12.25 -3.59
N ASP A 71 5.91 12.55 -2.51
CA ASP A 71 6.08 11.61 -1.41
C ASP A 71 4.76 11.36 -0.66
N LYS A 72 3.87 12.35 -0.59
CA LYS A 72 2.50 12.17 -0.12
C LYS A 72 1.63 11.36 -1.09
N GLU A 73 1.78 11.52 -2.40
CA GLU A 73 1.05 10.74 -3.40
C GLU A 73 1.52 9.28 -3.46
N THR A 74 2.82 9.05 -3.51
CA THR A 74 3.40 7.69 -3.55
C THR A 74 3.27 6.95 -2.23
N GLY A 75 2.98 7.69 -1.16
CA GLY A 75 2.77 7.15 0.17
C GLY A 75 1.33 6.87 0.53
N GLN A 76 0.36 7.25 -0.29
CA GLN A 76 -1.05 7.02 0.04
C GLN A 76 -1.49 5.63 -0.36
N LEU A 77 -1.85 4.87 0.65
CA LEU A 77 -2.40 3.53 0.54
C LEU A 77 -3.89 3.57 0.88
N ALA A 78 -4.65 2.68 0.29
CA ALA A 78 -6.00 2.42 0.70
C ALA A 78 -6.18 0.93 1.00
N TYR A 79 -6.84 0.64 2.10
CA TYR A 79 -7.39 -0.68 2.38
C TYR A 79 -8.84 -0.70 1.96
N VAL A 80 -9.21 -1.71 1.20
CA VAL A 80 -10.57 -1.89 0.69
C VAL A 80 -11.12 -3.19 1.24
N PHE A 81 -12.26 -3.09 1.90
CA PHE A 81 -13.00 -4.20 2.47
C PHE A 81 -14.23 -4.46 1.59
N LEU A 82 -14.29 -5.65 1.01
CA LEU A 82 -15.29 -6.02 0.01
C LEU A 82 -16.17 -7.15 0.53
N ARG A 83 -17.47 -7.05 0.28
CA ARG A 83 -18.36 -8.19 0.33
C ARG A 83 -18.54 -8.74 -1.08
N VAL A 84 -18.35 -10.03 -1.22
CA VAL A 84 -18.34 -10.73 -2.51
C VAL A 84 -19.39 -11.82 -2.50
N ASP A 85 -19.99 -12.07 -3.67
CA ASP A 85 -20.95 -13.15 -3.84
C ASP A 85 -20.31 -14.50 -3.43
N PRO A 86 -20.95 -15.27 -2.53
CA PRO A 86 -20.46 -16.56 -2.10
C PRO A 86 -20.17 -17.48 -3.30
N GLY A 87 -18.98 -18.09 -3.28
CA GLY A 87 -18.52 -18.95 -4.37
C GLY A 87 -17.77 -18.22 -5.51
N ARG A 88 -17.78 -16.87 -5.55
CA ARG A 88 -17.06 -16.09 -6.58
C ARG A 88 -15.79 -15.40 -6.07
N TRP A 89 -15.29 -15.78 -4.91
CA TRP A 89 -14.09 -15.16 -4.30
C TRP A 89 -12.84 -15.30 -5.19
N ALA A 90 -12.68 -16.47 -5.83
CA ALA A 90 -11.54 -16.71 -6.72
C ALA A 90 -11.56 -15.77 -7.93
N GLU A 91 -12.74 -15.50 -8.49
CA GLU A 91 -12.92 -14.57 -9.61
C GLU A 91 -12.62 -13.13 -9.19
N ALA A 92 -13.18 -12.69 -8.05
CA ALA A 92 -12.92 -11.36 -7.51
C ALA A 92 -11.43 -11.17 -7.18
N LEU A 93 -10.78 -12.15 -6.56
CA LEU A 93 -9.35 -12.12 -6.28
C LEU A 93 -8.52 -12.08 -7.56
N HIS A 94 -8.94 -12.84 -8.59
CA HIS A 94 -8.29 -12.84 -9.90
C HIS A 94 -8.32 -11.45 -10.54
N LEU A 95 -9.45 -10.75 -10.52
CA LEU A 95 -9.56 -9.39 -11.04
C LEU A 95 -8.64 -8.41 -10.28
N LEU A 96 -8.65 -8.47 -8.96
CA LEU A 96 -7.79 -7.61 -8.14
C LEU A 96 -6.30 -7.81 -8.45
N ARG A 97 -5.86 -9.05 -8.65
CA ARG A 97 -4.46 -9.37 -8.99
C ARG A 97 -3.97 -8.73 -10.28
N HIS A 98 -4.85 -8.52 -11.26
CA HIS A 98 -4.50 -7.96 -12.58
C HIS A 98 -4.39 -6.43 -12.56
N SER A 99 -4.92 -5.77 -11.55
CA SER A 99 -4.74 -4.32 -11.42
C SER A 99 -3.33 -3.99 -10.92
N GLU A 100 -2.61 -3.15 -11.66
CA GLU A 100 -1.26 -2.71 -11.28
C GLU A 100 -1.22 -1.94 -9.95
N ARG A 101 -2.33 -1.35 -9.53
CA ARG A 101 -2.46 -0.59 -8.30
C ARG A 101 -2.68 -1.47 -7.07
N VAL A 102 -3.10 -2.72 -7.22
CA VAL A 102 -3.29 -3.64 -6.10
C VAL A 102 -1.95 -4.20 -5.67
N LEU A 103 -1.64 -4.07 -4.39
CA LEU A 103 -0.40 -4.54 -3.77
C LEU A 103 -0.56 -5.91 -3.14
N GLU A 104 -1.70 -6.12 -2.50
CA GLU A 104 -2.06 -7.40 -1.92
C GLU A 104 -3.58 -7.55 -1.87
N ALA A 105 -4.04 -8.78 -1.89
CA ALA A 105 -5.44 -9.11 -1.68
C ALA A 105 -5.55 -10.48 -1.03
N ALA A 106 -6.52 -10.64 -0.14
CA ALA A 106 -6.81 -11.89 0.56
C ALA A 106 -8.31 -12.07 0.78
N ALA A 107 -8.79 -13.28 0.58
CA ALA A 107 -10.07 -13.67 1.13
C ALA A 107 -9.93 -13.77 2.66
N VAL A 108 -10.94 -13.31 3.39
CA VAL A 108 -10.89 -13.22 4.84
C VAL A 108 -12.17 -13.76 5.47
N TYR A 109 -12.03 -14.31 6.66
CA TYR A 109 -13.15 -14.57 7.56
C TYR A 109 -13.39 -13.33 8.43
N GLY A 110 -14.58 -12.73 8.31
CA GLY A 110 -14.97 -11.57 9.10
C GLY A 110 -16.45 -11.25 8.92
N GLN A 111 -17.03 -10.51 9.87
CA GLN A 111 -18.47 -10.22 9.83
C GLN A 111 -18.87 -9.23 8.74
N SER A 112 -17.99 -8.37 8.28
CA SER A 112 -18.33 -7.24 7.42
C SER A 112 -17.58 -7.21 6.08
N ALA A 113 -16.69 -8.16 5.82
CA ALA A 113 -16.00 -8.29 4.56
C ALA A 113 -15.60 -9.75 4.31
N ASP A 114 -15.54 -10.11 3.04
CA ASP A 114 -15.12 -11.41 2.52
C ASP A 114 -13.75 -11.32 1.83
N LEU A 115 -13.36 -10.10 1.41
CA LEU A 115 -12.07 -9.80 0.80
C LEU A 115 -11.51 -8.50 1.38
N VAL A 116 -10.21 -8.50 1.66
CA VAL A 116 -9.42 -7.30 1.95
C VAL A 116 -8.38 -7.12 0.87
N ALA A 117 -8.30 -5.92 0.31
CA ALA A 117 -7.26 -5.54 -0.64
C ALA A 117 -6.55 -4.28 -0.17
N LYS A 118 -5.23 -4.24 -0.37
CA LYS A 118 -4.39 -3.06 -0.19
C LYS A 118 -3.96 -2.55 -1.55
N LEU A 119 -4.16 -1.28 -1.79
CA LEU A 119 -3.86 -0.68 -3.08
C LEU A 119 -3.21 0.69 -2.96
N GLU A 120 -2.49 1.09 -4.01
CA GLU A 120 -1.99 2.45 -4.18
C GLU A 120 -3.14 3.33 -4.70
N ALA A 121 -3.58 4.28 -3.85
CA ALA A 121 -4.65 5.20 -4.19
C ALA A 121 -4.37 6.57 -3.59
N SER A 122 -3.96 7.49 -4.44
CA SER A 122 -3.75 8.88 -4.03
C SER A 122 -5.05 9.62 -3.79
N ARG A 123 -6.13 9.19 -4.44
CA ARG A 123 -7.48 9.73 -4.31
C ARG A 123 -8.49 8.60 -4.14
N PRO A 124 -9.64 8.85 -3.50
CA PRO A 124 -10.70 7.85 -3.37
C PRO A 124 -11.14 7.26 -4.72
N GLU A 125 -11.18 8.10 -5.76
CA GLU A 125 -11.56 7.70 -7.13
C GLU A 125 -10.63 6.64 -7.72
N ASP A 126 -9.35 6.65 -7.34
CA ASP A 126 -8.38 5.66 -7.79
C ASP A 126 -8.75 4.25 -7.30
N ALA A 127 -9.28 4.13 -6.08
CA ALA A 127 -9.77 2.87 -5.55
C ALA A 127 -11.04 2.39 -6.28
N PHE A 128 -11.96 3.31 -6.59
CA PHE A 128 -13.15 2.97 -7.36
C PHE A 128 -12.81 2.48 -8.77
N GLN A 129 -11.82 3.07 -9.44
CA GLN A 129 -11.38 2.61 -10.75
C GLN A 129 -10.90 1.16 -10.73
N VAL A 130 -10.17 0.76 -9.68
CA VAL A 130 -9.72 -0.63 -9.51
C VAL A 130 -10.90 -1.58 -9.35
N LEU A 131 -11.97 -1.13 -8.70
CA LEU A 131 -13.14 -1.95 -8.37
C LEU A 131 -14.21 -1.95 -9.46
N HIS A 132 -14.11 -1.05 -10.45
CA HIS A 132 -15.14 -0.85 -11.47
C HIS A 132 -15.49 -2.15 -12.20
N GLU A 133 -14.51 -2.91 -12.63
CA GLU A 133 -14.73 -4.18 -13.32
C GLU A 133 -15.43 -5.23 -12.42
N ALA A 134 -15.11 -5.24 -11.13
CA ALA A 134 -15.76 -6.14 -10.18
C ALA A 134 -17.23 -5.75 -9.95
N PHE A 135 -17.54 -4.44 -9.97
CA PHE A 135 -18.91 -3.94 -9.93
C PHE A 135 -19.69 -4.33 -11.19
N ASP A 136 -19.11 -4.08 -12.38
CA ASP A 136 -19.77 -4.36 -13.66
C ASP A 136 -20.08 -5.84 -13.85
N ARG A 137 -19.23 -6.72 -13.31
CA ARG A 137 -19.45 -8.18 -13.32
C ARG A 137 -20.39 -8.66 -12.21
N GLY A 138 -20.94 -7.76 -11.39
CA GLY A 138 -21.82 -8.12 -10.30
C GLY A 138 -21.20 -9.02 -9.24
N LEU A 139 -19.87 -8.90 -9.01
CA LEU A 139 -19.16 -9.67 -8.00
C LEU A 139 -19.32 -9.13 -6.59
N LEU A 140 -19.66 -7.84 -6.45
CA LEU A 140 -19.69 -7.16 -5.18
C LEU A 140 -21.13 -7.06 -4.64
N LEU A 141 -21.31 -7.45 -3.38
CA LEU A 141 -22.57 -7.39 -2.65
C LEU A 141 -22.68 -6.08 -1.84
N GLY A 142 -22.72 -4.95 -2.54
CA GLY A 142 -22.86 -3.63 -1.92
C GLY A 142 -21.62 -2.74 -2.06
N ALA A 143 -21.66 -1.58 -1.40
CA ALA A 143 -20.59 -0.62 -1.47
C ALA A 143 -19.34 -1.09 -0.73
N PRO A 144 -18.14 -0.93 -1.32
CA PRO A 144 -16.89 -1.25 -0.66
C PRO A 144 -16.61 -0.27 0.48
N ALA A 145 -16.09 -0.76 1.60
CA ALA A 145 -15.54 0.11 2.63
C ALA A 145 -14.09 0.43 2.29
N ILE A 146 -13.83 1.68 1.88
CA ILE A 146 -12.50 2.17 1.52
C ILE A 146 -11.93 2.95 2.71
N ARG A 147 -10.75 2.55 3.19
CA ARG A 147 -10.03 3.20 4.28
C ARG A 147 -8.69 3.70 3.75
N ARG A 148 -8.52 5.00 3.69
CA ARG A 148 -7.23 5.60 3.34
C ARG A 148 -6.28 5.43 4.50
N SER A 149 -5.05 5.07 4.19
CA SER A 149 -3.98 4.85 5.15
C SER A 149 -2.81 5.78 4.85
N GLU A 150 -2.17 6.29 5.90
CA GLU A 150 -0.85 6.87 5.73
C GLU A 150 0.15 5.78 5.38
N ALA A 151 1.12 6.10 4.50
CA ALA A 151 2.15 5.14 4.15
C ALA A 151 2.91 4.69 5.39
N CYS A 152 2.85 3.41 5.68
CA CYS A 152 3.71 2.79 6.67
C CYS A 152 4.88 2.12 5.96
N ARG A 153 6.09 2.26 6.48
CA ARG A 153 7.22 1.43 6.05
C ARG A 153 7.00 0.03 6.63
N PRO A 154 6.77 -0.99 5.79
CA PRO A 154 6.67 -2.36 6.29
C PRO A 154 7.99 -2.74 6.96
N ARG A 155 7.90 -3.47 8.07
CA ARG A 155 9.08 -4.12 8.63
C ARG A 155 9.59 -5.17 7.64
N PRO A 156 10.93 -5.37 7.55
CA PRO A 156 11.47 -6.47 6.75
C PRO A 156 10.82 -7.77 7.25
N ARG A 157 10.25 -8.51 6.32
CA ARG A 157 9.59 -9.79 6.59
C ARG A 157 10.57 -10.79 7.19
N ARG A 158 10.12 -11.53 8.20
CA ARG A 158 10.59 -12.90 8.37
C ARG A 158 10.19 -13.65 7.09
N SER A 159 11.09 -14.46 6.53
CA SER A 159 10.75 -15.32 5.40
C SER A 159 9.48 -16.09 5.75
N PRO A 160 8.39 -16.00 4.98
CA PRO A 160 7.17 -16.70 5.31
C PRO A 160 7.48 -18.20 5.27
N GLY A 161 7.38 -18.87 6.40
CA GLY A 161 7.18 -20.31 6.39
C GLY A 161 5.84 -20.58 5.71
N ASP A 162 5.70 -21.70 5.00
CA ASP A 162 4.52 -22.06 4.22
C ASP A 162 3.20 -22.14 5.02
N ALA A 163 3.23 -21.90 6.33
CA ALA A 163 2.10 -22.01 7.25
C ALA A 163 1.78 -20.73 8.04
N SER A 164 2.28 -19.54 7.65
CA SER A 164 2.01 -18.31 8.39
C SER A 164 0.55 -17.88 8.28
N MET A 165 -0.07 -17.56 9.43
CA MET A 165 -1.38 -16.94 9.50
C MET A 165 -1.28 -15.45 9.29
N LEU A 166 -2.13 -14.92 8.42
CA LEU A 166 -2.26 -13.49 8.14
C LEU A 166 -3.59 -13.00 8.70
N ALA A 167 -3.57 -11.90 9.43
CA ALA A 167 -4.79 -11.23 9.87
C ALA A 167 -4.67 -9.70 9.70
N TYR A 168 -5.83 -9.05 9.49
CA TYR A 168 -5.97 -7.61 9.54
C TYR A 168 -6.83 -7.26 10.75
N VAL A 169 -6.37 -6.35 11.58
CA VAL A 169 -7.09 -5.89 12.77
C VAL A 169 -7.37 -4.40 12.64
N LEU A 170 -8.65 -4.06 12.62
CA LEU A 170 -9.11 -2.68 12.74
C LEU A 170 -9.24 -2.34 14.22
N ILE A 171 -8.70 -1.21 14.63
CA ILE A 171 -8.59 -0.81 16.03
C ILE A 171 -9.18 0.59 16.20
N THR A 172 -10.04 0.75 17.19
CA THR A 172 -10.61 2.04 17.58
C THR A 172 -9.91 2.53 18.84
N VAL A 173 -9.44 3.77 18.81
CA VAL A 173 -8.73 4.42 19.92
C VAL A 173 -9.13 5.90 20.00
N PRO A 174 -9.09 6.54 21.19
CA PRO A 174 -9.30 7.99 21.29
C PRO A 174 -8.24 8.74 20.49
N ALA A 175 -8.65 9.77 19.74
CA ALA A 175 -7.78 10.52 18.83
C ALA A 175 -6.50 11.06 19.51
N LYS A 176 -6.58 11.47 20.80
CA LYS A 176 -5.43 11.96 21.56
C LYS A 176 -4.38 10.89 21.86
N GLN A 177 -4.72 9.61 21.75
CA GLN A 177 -3.86 8.49 22.11
C GLN A 177 -3.35 7.72 20.88
N LEU A 178 -3.79 8.10 19.70
CA LEU A 178 -3.51 7.46 18.43
C LEU A 178 -2.01 7.21 18.19
N SER A 179 -1.18 8.24 18.34
CA SER A 179 0.27 8.14 18.10
C SER A 179 0.96 7.19 19.06
N GLY A 180 0.57 7.23 20.35
CA GLY A 180 1.16 6.37 21.37
C GLY A 180 0.79 4.89 21.17
N VAL A 181 -0.47 4.61 20.82
CA VAL A 181 -0.90 3.24 20.50
C VAL A 181 -0.22 2.74 19.22
N LEU A 182 -0.12 3.58 18.19
CA LEU A 182 0.56 3.22 16.95
C LEU A 182 2.03 2.83 17.15
N GLU A 183 2.75 3.56 18.00
CA GLU A 183 4.15 3.22 18.36
C GLU A 183 4.24 1.89 19.13
N GLN A 184 3.33 1.67 20.08
CA GLN A 184 3.28 0.41 20.82
C GLN A 184 3.00 -0.78 19.89
N LEU A 185 2.01 -0.66 18.99
CA LEU A 185 1.69 -1.69 18.01
C LEU A 185 2.89 -2.03 17.11
N ARG A 186 3.61 -1.02 16.66
CA ARG A 186 4.83 -1.19 15.87
C ARG A 186 5.95 -1.90 16.64
N GLY A 187 5.89 -1.90 17.97
CA GLY A 187 6.81 -2.61 18.86
C GLY A 187 6.52 -4.08 19.02
N PHE A 188 5.32 -4.56 18.71
CA PHE A 188 4.93 -5.96 18.93
C PHE A 188 5.47 -6.87 17.82
N ASP A 189 6.09 -8.00 18.24
CA ASP A 189 6.43 -9.07 17.30
C ASP A 189 5.15 -9.68 16.73
N GLY A 190 5.18 -10.00 15.43
CA GLY A 190 4.01 -10.49 14.69
C GLY A 190 3.20 -9.38 14.03
N ILE A 191 3.36 -8.10 14.39
CA ILE A 191 2.79 -6.98 13.64
C ILE A 191 3.77 -6.54 12.56
N THR A 192 3.41 -6.78 11.30
CA THR A 192 4.24 -6.41 10.14
C THR A 192 3.98 -5.00 9.66
N GLU A 193 2.74 -4.52 9.82
CA GLU A 193 2.35 -3.15 9.48
C GLU A 193 1.34 -2.62 10.51
N ALA A 194 1.46 -1.34 10.86
CA ALA A 194 0.43 -0.60 11.60
C ALA A 194 0.35 0.82 11.07
N SER A 195 -0.84 1.24 10.68
CA SER A 195 -1.08 2.53 10.01
C SER A 195 -2.36 3.18 10.50
N VAL A 196 -2.33 4.50 10.57
CA VAL A 196 -3.55 5.30 10.77
C VAL A 196 -4.43 5.16 9.53
N ILE A 197 -5.73 4.99 9.73
CA ILE A 197 -6.73 4.99 8.67
C ILE A 197 -7.82 6.01 8.98
N TYR A 198 -8.49 6.48 7.92
CA TYR A 198 -9.57 7.45 8.04
C TYR A 198 -10.90 6.77 7.79
N GLY A 199 -11.82 6.86 8.76
CA GLY A 199 -13.17 6.29 8.68
C GLY A 199 -13.75 5.96 10.04
N GLU A 200 -14.45 4.84 10.15
CA GLU A 200 -15.10 4.38 11.39
C GLU A 200 -14.14 3.82 12.44
N THR A 201 -12.92 3.53 12.04
CA THR A 201 -11.84 3.01 12.89
C THR A 201 -10.57 3.81 12.63
N ASP A 202 -9.62 3.79 13.55
CA ASP A 202 -8.52 4.73 13.58
C ASP A 202 -7.20 4.10 13.11
N ILE A 203 -6.99 2.81 13.37
CA ILE A 203 -5.76 2.09 13.03
C ILE A 203 -6.12 0.79 12.31
N ILE A 204 -5.33 0.44 11.31
CA ILE A 204 -5.24 -0.92 10.77
C ILE A 204 -3.89 -1.52 11.11
N ALA A 205 -3.89 -2.73 11.67
CA ALA A 205 -2.70 -3.53 11.88
C ALA A 205 -2.74 -4.78 11.02
N LYS A 206 -1.61 -5.12 10.38
CA LYS A 206 -1.40 -6.37 9.67
C LYS A 206 -0.54 -7.28 10.54
N LEU A 207 -1.04 -8.46 10.82
CA LEU A 207 -0.43 -9.45 11.68
C LEU A 207 0.00 -10.66 10.84
N GLU A 208 1.24 -11.10 11.01
CA GLU A 208 1.75 -12.35 10.44
C GLU A 208 2.37 -13.17 11.56
N VAL A 209 1.78 -14.33 11.87
CA VAL A 209 2.17 -15.24 12.96
C VAL A 209 2.15 -16.68 12.47
N ASP A 210 2.79 -17.59 13.24
CA ASP A 210 2.96 -18.96 12.79
C ASP A 210 1.70 -19.82 13.04
N ASN A 211 0.90 -19.51 14.07
CA ASN A 211 -0.26 -20.31 14.48
C ASN A 211 -1.34 -19.47 15.18
N GLN A 212 -2.48 -20.12 15.45
CA GLN A 212 -3.64 -19.49 16.07
C GLN A 212 -3.35 -19.01 17.50
N GLU A 213 -2.58 -19.76 18.27
CA GLU A 213 -2.26 -19.41 19.66
C GLU A 213 -1.50 -18.09 19.74
N GLN A 214 -0.50 -17.89 18.86
CA GLN A 214 0.22 -16.63 18.75
C GLN A 214 -0.69 -15.48 18.28
N LEU A 215 -1.65 -15.77 17.37
CA LEU A 215 -2.61 -14.77 16.92
C LEU A 215 -3.50 -14.31 18.07
N ASP A 216 -4.02 -15.25 18.84
CA ASP A 216 -4.90 -14.98 19.97
C ASP A 216 -4.15 -14.23 21.10
N GLU A 217 -2.91 -14.65 21.42
CA GLU A 217 -2.08 -13.93 22.38
C GLU A 217 -1.82 -12.48 21.91
N LEU A 218 -1.51 -12.28 20.64
CA LEU A 218 -1.22 -10.97 20.11
C LEU A 218 -2.46 -10.07 20.11
N ILE A 219 -3.63 -10.60 19.70
CA ILE A 219 -4.86 -9.81 19.65
C ILE A 219 -5.43 -9.58 21.05
N ILE A 220 -5.68 -10.65 21.80
CA ILE A 220 -6.37 -10.60 23.09
C ILE A 220 -5.41 -10.12 24.18
N GLY A 221 -4.24 -10.75 24.26
CA GLY A 221 -3.29 -10.47 25.33
C GLY A 221 -2.58 -9.13 25.19
N ARG A 222 -2.21 -8.72 23.97
CA ARG A 222 -1.41 -7.51 23.76
C ARG A 222 -2.22 -6.35 23.19
N ILE A 223 -2.94 -6.50 22.08
CA ILE A 223 -3.65 -5.38 21.45
C ILE A 223 -4.83 -4.93 22.30
N GLN A 224 -5.73 -5.87 22.65
CA GLN A 224 -6.88 -5.57 23.50
C GLN A 224 -6.49 -5.30 24.96
N GLY A 225 -5.32 -5.75 25.40
CA GLY A 225 -4.74 -5.43 26.70
C GLY A 225 -4.23 -3.99 26.82
N LEU A 226 -4.13 -3.24 25.74
CA LEU A 226 -3.78 -1.81 25.80
C LEU A 226 -4.97 -1.01 26.35
N PRO A 227 -4.79 -0.24 27.45
CA PRO A 227 -5.88 0.50 28.09
C PRO A 227 -6.57 1.53 27.18
N GLN A 228 -5.90 1.90 26.10
CA GLN A 228 -6.35 2.91 25.14
C GLN A 228 -7.19 2.32 24.01
N VAL A 229 -7.21 1.00 23.85
CA VAL A 229 -7.96 0.32 22.81
C VAL A 229 -9.41 0.17 23.25
N GLU A 230 -10.33 0.81 22.53
CA GLU A 230 -11.76 0.76 22.82
C GLU A 230 -12.44 -0.46 22.17
N ALA A 231 -12.06 -0.75 20.92
CA ALA A 231 -12.62 -1.88 20.18
C ALA A 231 -11.64 -2.40 19.12
N THR A 232 -11.79 -3.68 18.78
CA THR A 232 -11.07 -4.32 17.68
C THR A 232 -12.02 -5.11 16.80
N ARG A 233 -11.69 -5.17 15.51
CA ARG A 233 -12.37 -6.04 14.54
C ARG A 233 -11.32 -6.79 13.73
N THR A 234 -11.35 -8.12 13.80
CA THR A 234 -10.33 -8.98 13.18
C THR A 234 -10.87 -9.64 11.91
N PHE A 235 -10.02 -9.70 10.90
CA PHE A 235 -10.23 -10.40 9.64
C PHE A 235 -9.07 -11.37 9.43
N ILE A 236 -9.33 -12.66 9.49
CA ILE A 236 -8.31 -13.70 9.32
C ILE A 236 -8.28 -14.11 7.85
N ALA A 237 -7.12 -14.04 7.21
CA ALA A 237 -6.96 -14.37 5.81
C ALA A 237 -7.00 -15.89 5.59
N VAL A 238 -7.68 -16.31 4.52
CA VAL A 238 -7.68 -17.68 4.03
C VAL A 238 -6.35 -17.95 3.35
N SER A 239 -5.53 -18.84 3.89
CA SER A 239 -4.15 -19.05 3.45
C SER A 239 -4.02 -19.41 1.96
N SER A 240 -4.95 -20.19 1.41
CA SER A 240 -4.98 -20.59 0.00
C SER A 240 -5.50 -19.49 -0.95
N LEU A 241 -6.12 -18.43 -0.42
CA LEU A 241 -6.76 -17.35 -1.18
C LEU A 241 -6.15 -16.00 -0.83
N ARG A 242 -4.82 -15.94 -0.74
CA ARG A 242 -4.06 -14.71 -0.55
C ARG A 242 -3.10 -14.48 -1.71
N TRP A 243 -2.90 -13.23 -2.05
CA TRP A 243 -1.96 -12.82 -3.08
C TRP A 243 -1.28 -11.52 -2.69
N GLN A 244 -0.02 -11.41 -3.05
CA GLN A 244 0.77 -10.20 -2.88
C GLN A 244 1.68 -10.02 -4.07
N ARG A 245 1.85 -8.77 -4.48
CA ARG A 245 2.76 -8.40 -5.57
C ARG A 245 4.20 -8.42 -5.06
N ASP A 246 5.06 -9.11 -5.78
CA ASP A 246 6.50 -9.01 -5.59
C ASP A 246 6.96 -7.61 -6.03
N ARG A 247 7.70 -6.92 -5.16
CA ARG A 247 8.27 -5.59 -5.43
C ARG A 247 9.77 -5.67 -5.64
#